data_7b9bad4443469d6dc965204354e6bbe4
#
_entry.id   7b9bad4443469d6dc965204354e6bbe4
#
_cell.length_a   1.000
_cell.length_b   1.000
_cell.length_c   1.000
_cell.angle_alpha   90.00
_cell.angle_beta   90.00
_cell.angle_gamma   90.00
#
_symmetry.space_group_name_H-M   'P 1'
#
loop_
_entity.id
_entity.type
_entity.pdbx_description
1 polymer ?
#
loop_
_entity_poly.entity_id
_entity_poly.type
_entity_poly.pdbx_seq_one_letter_code
_entity_poly.pdbx_strand_id
1 'polypeptide(L)'
;ATELSDALAPVLLEEGEERLQLFLLPYFDTAQAREFLGDGSLRGEGPCMERLLEQLLPLFDPEAGHVLLSHCFAAGAQTSDSESTLFVGGSGQVPPSLFDPFDYAALGHLHGPQPAGKKGRYSGSPLKYSVDEERQRKGYIQLEWDGAKMSQEFVPCSPLRDVRRVKGVFEDLLRAGEEHPCQDYVELVLEDSAPVMLAAERLRPFYPNLLSVSNLWMAATVTGERAAKLKGQNERTVLTSFLKEVCGTEAEPQDLALFQEVLEELRAE
;
A
#
# COMPACT_ATOMS: atom_id res chain seq x y z
N ALA A 1 -7.29 21.65 -8.69
CA ALA A 1 -6.24 21.81 -9.69
C ALA A 1 -6.19 20.55 -10.56
N THR A 2 -6.22 20.71 -11.85
CA THR A 2 -6.13 19.61 -12.83
C THR A 2 -4.98 19.82 -13.80
N GLU A 3 -4.49 21.04 -13.91
CA GLU A 3 -3.38 21.43 -14.77
C GLU A 3 -2.26 22.10 -13.97
N LEU A 4 -1.01 22.02 -14.45
CA LEU A 4 0.14 22.62 -13.78
C LEU A 4 0.03 24.13 -13.67
N SER A 5 -0.64 24.78 -14.63
CA SER A 5 -0.94 26.21 -14.60
C SER A 5 -1.80 26.64 -13.40
N ASP A 6 -2.62 25.73 -12.86
CA ASP A 6 -3.47 26.03 -11.70
C ASP A 6 -2.64 26.37 -10.46
N ALA A 7 -1.44 25.78 -10.34
CA ALA A 7 -0.54 26.04 -9.21
C ALA A 7 -0.01 27.47 -9.18
N LEU A 8 0.01 28.19 -10.34
CA LEU A 8 0.41 29.60 -10.44
C LEU A 8 -0.68 30.58 -9.98
N ALA A 9 -1.85 30.08 -9.60
CA ALA A 9 -2.94 30.87 -9.04
C ALA A 9 -3.30 30.32 -7.64
N PRO A 10 -2.53 30.68 -6.59
CA PRO A 10 -2.79 30.16 -5.25
C PRO A 10 -4.18 30.55 -4.75
N VAL A 11 -4.82 29.65 -4.01
CA VAL A 11 -6.07 29.94 -3.33
C VAL A 11 -5.74 30.71 -2.06
N LEU A 12 -6.31 31.92 -1.93
CA LEU A 12 -6.16 32.74 -0.73
C LEU A 12 -7.31 32.45 0.23
N LEU A 13 -6.97 32.10 1.46
CA LEU A 13 -7.88 32.03 2.58
C LEU A 13 -7.60 33.19 3.52
N GLU A 14 -8.65 33.91 3.95
CA GLU A 14 -8.54 35.08 4.82
C GLU A 14 -9.56 34.97 5.97
N GLU A 15 -9.09 35.17 7.20
CA GLU A 15 -9.93 35.27 8.38
C GLU A 15 -9.40 36.39 9.29
N GLY A 16 -10.11 37.51 9.36
CA GLY A 16 -9.62 38.71 10.05
C GLY A 16 -8.36 39.28 9.42
N GLU A 17 -7.26 39.31 10.16
CA GLU A 17 -5.93 39.74 9.67
C GLU A 17 -5.07 38.54 9.21
N GLU A 18 -5.53 37.32 9.45
CA GLU A 18 -4.80 36.12 9.10
C GLU A 18 -5.00 35.76 7.61
N ARG A 19 -3.90 35.41 6.94
CA ARG A 19 -3.89 35.03 5.53
C ARG A 19 -3.13 33.74 5.31
N LEU A 20 -3.63 32.91 4.39
CA LEU A 20 -3.01 31.66 4.01
C LEU A 20 -3.12 31.44 2.51
N GLN A 21 -1.99 31.27 1.82
CA GLN A 21 -1.93 30.90 0.41
C GLN A 21 -1.81 29.38 0.27
N LEU A 22 -2.73 28.77 -0.47
CA LEU A 22 -2.68 27.34 -0.81
C LEU A 22 -2.24 27.19 -2.27
N PHE A 23 -1.07 26.60 -2.48
CA PHE A 23 -0.52 26.26 -3.79
C PHE A 23 -0.92 24.83 -4.15
N LEU A 24 -1.79 24.65 -5.15
CA LEU A 24 -2.36 23.38 -5.53
C LEU A 24 -1.60 22.79 -6.72
N LEU A 25 -0.49 22.10 -6.48
CA LEU A 25 0.32 21.46 -7.51
C LEU A 25 -0.20 20.03 -7.75
N PRO A 26 -0.89 19.79 -8.91
CA PRO A 26 -1.41 18.46 -9.20
C PRO A 26 -0.29 17.47 -9.47
N TYR A 27 -0.65 16.18 -9.48
CA TYR A 27 0.27 15.16 -9.98
C TYR A 27 0.68 15.46 -11.41
N PHE A 28 1.94 15.22 -11.73
CA PHE A 28 2.50 15.36 -13.08
C PHE A 28 3.51 14.23 -13.34
N ASP A 29 3.64 13.89 -14.60
CA ASP A 29 4.78 13.11 -15.06
C ASP A 29 5.88 14.03 -15.66
N THR A 30 7.07 13.44 -15.88
CA THR A 30 8.21 14.20 -16.42
C THR A 30 7.93 14.81 -17.80
N ALA A 31 7.07 14.20 -18.63
CA ALA A 31 6.75 14.72 -19.97
C ALA A 31 5.86 15.95 -19.87
N GLN A 32 4.82 15.91 -19.03
CA GLN A 32 3.94 17.05 -18.76
C GLN A 32 4.72 18.24 -18.19
N ALA A 33 5.62 17.99 -17.23
CA ALA A 33 6.45 19.05 -16.66
C ALA A 33 7.38 19.68 -17.68
N ARG A 34 8.02 18.90 -18.55
CA ARG A 34 8.86 19.42 -19.65
C ARG A 34 8.09 20.30 -20.62
N GLU A 35 6.90 19.86 -21.02
CA GLU A 35 6.02 20.62 -21.92
C GLU A 35 5.63 21.95 -21.29
N PHE A 36 5.15 21.91 -20.04
CA PHE A 36 4.73 23.11 -19.31
C PHE A 36 5.88 24.11 -19.11
N LEU A 37 7.05 23.62 -18.72
CA LEU A 37 8.25 24.44 -18.44
C LEU A 37 8.99 24.86 -19.72
N GLY A 38 8.69 24.26 -20.87
CA GLY A 38 9.42 24.46 -22.11
C GLY A 38 10.87 23.96 -22.08
N ASP A 39 11.19 23.04 -21.18
CA ASP A 39 12.55 22.50 -20.96
C ASP A 39 12.62 20.99 -21.15
N GLY A 40 12.98 20.57 -22.36
CA GLY A 40 13.17 19.17 -22.74
C GLY A 40 14.42 18.50 -22.12
N SER A 41 15.27 19.24 -21.41
CA SER A 41 16.51 18.69 -20.80
C SER A 41 16.28 18.06 -19.45
N LEU A 42 15.18 18.37 -18.75
CA LEU A 42 14.86 17.86 -17.42
C LEU A 42 14.77 16.31 -17.43
N ARG A 43 15.26 15.66 -16.39
CA ARG A 43 15.21 14.19 -16.24
C ARG A 43 14.77 13.83 -14.83
N GLY A 44 13.66 13.05 -14.73
CA GLY A 44 13.07 12.62 -13.47
C GLY A 44 12.20 13.67 -12.79
N GLU A 45 11.45 13.24 -11.77
CA GLU A 45 10.48 14.10 -11.08
C GLU A 45 11.13 15.16 -10.19
N GLY A 46 12.26 14.85 -9.54
CA GLY A 46 12.95 15.78 -8.65
C GLY A 46 13.33 17.11 -9.32
N PRO A 47 14.10 17.11 -10.43
CA PRO A 47 14.41 18.33 -11.18
C PRO A 47 13.18 19.03 -11.76
N CYS A 48 12.16 18.29 -12.15
CA CYS A 48 10.89 18.88 -12.61
C CYS A 48 10.18 19.61 -11.45
N MET A 49 10.09 18.97 -10.30
CA MET A 49 9.51 19.56 -9.10
C MET A 49 10.24 20.82 -8.69
N GLU A 50 11.58 20.80 -8.66
CA GLU A 50 12.41 21.96 -8.33
C GLU A 50 12.07 23.15 -9.23
N ARG A 51 12.04 22.94 -10.55
CA ARG A 51 11.72 24.00 -11.53
C ARG A 51 10.29 24.51 -11.41
N LEU A 52 9.33 23.63 -11.08
CA LEU A 52 7.94 24.06 -10.84
C LEU A 52 7.84 24.90 -9.57
N LEU A 53 8.46 24.47 -8.48
CA LEU A 53 8.44 25.21 -7.22
C LEU A 53 9.14 26.57 -7.31
N GLU A 54 10.24 26.68 -8.08
CA GLU A 54 10.90 27.96 -8.37
C GLU A 54 9.94 29.00 -8.99
N GLN A 55 8.92 28.58 -9.76
CA GLN A 55 7.90 29.47 -10.32
C GLN A 55 6.87 29.91 -9.27
N LEU A 56 6.68 29.16 -8.18
CA LEU A 56 5.73 29.50 -7.13
C LEU A 56 6.32 30.50 -6.12
N LEU A 57 7.61 30.44 -5.84
CA LEU A 57 8.24 31.28 -4.82
C LEU A 57 8.02 32.79 -5.04
N PRO A 58 8.09 33.34 -6.28
CA PRO A 58 7.82 34.76 -6.52
C PRO A 58 6.37 35.18 -6.26
N LEU A 59 5.45 34.22 -6.10
CA LEU A 59 4.02 34.47 -5.85
C LEU A 59 3.68 34.52 -4.35
N PHE A 60 4.66 34.31 -3.48
CA PHE A 60 4.46 34.36 -2.04
C PHE A 60 4.11 35.78 -1.59
N ASP A 61 2.97 35.92 -0.89
CA ASP A 61 2.62 37.11 -0.14
C ASP A 61 3.35 37.06 1.21
N PRO A 62 4.28 37.98 1.53
CA PRO A 62 5.03 37.96 2.78
C PRO A 62 4.17 38.10 4.04
N GLU A 63 2.91 38.56 3.88
CA GLU A 63 1.95 38.68 4.99
C GLU A 63 1.07 37.42 5.17
N ALA A 64 1.28 36.38 4.36
CA ALA A 64 0.51 35.15 4.42
C ALA A 64 1.37 33.91 4.78
N GLY A 65 0.74 32.89 5.34
CA GLY A 65 1.33 31.57 5.42
C GLY A 65 1.27 30.85 4.06
N HIS A 66 2.17 29.93 3.81
CA HIS A 66 2.29 29.24 2.51
C HIS A 66 2.18 27.72 2.69
N VAL A 67 1.13 27.14 2.11
CA VAL A 67 0.91 25.69 2.11
C VAL A 67 0.96 25.17 0.68
N LEU A 68 1.82 24.18 0.46
CA LEU A 68 1.86 23.40 -0.77
C LEU A 68 0.99 22.15 -0.62
N LEU A 69 0.11 21.87 -1.58
CA LEU A 69 -0.54 20.58 -1.75
C LEU A 69 0.04 19.93 -3.00
N SER A 70 0.62 18.75 -2.87
CA SER A 70 1.21 18.03 -4.01
C SER A 70 1.09 16.52 -3.85
N HIS A 71 1.24 15.82 -4.99
CA HIS A 71 1.23 14.35 -5.02
C HIS A 71 2.54 13.86 -5.62
N CYS A 72 3.45 13.37 -4.79
CA CYS A 72 4.78 12.93 -5.20
C CYS A 72 5.38 11.94 -4.20
N PHE A 73 6.44 11.26 -4.61
CA PHE A 73 7.22 10.38 -3.74
C PHE A 73 8.47 11.09 -3.22
N ALA A 74 8.47 11.45 -1.94
CA ALA A 74 9.62 12.09 -1.29
C ALA A 74 10.74 11.07 -0.99
N ALA A 75 11.96 11.43 -1.32
CA ALA A 75 13.12 10.58 -1.07
C ALA A 75 13.29 10.24 0.43
N GLY A 76 13.53 8.96 0.71
CA GLY A 76 13.68 8.43 2.07
C GLY A 76 12.37 8.12 2.80
N ALA A 77 11.22 8.33 2.19
CA ALA A 77 9.93 7.90 2.73
C ALA A 77 9.76 6.37 2.62
N GLN A 78 8.95 5.81 3.53
CA GLN A 78 8.65 4.38 3.59
C GLN A 78 7.40 4.06 2.77
N THR A 79 7.48 3.03 1.93
CA THR A 79 6.38 2.50 1.14
C THR A 79 5.74 1.30 1.80
N SER A 80 4.47 1.02 1.47
CA SER A 80 3.79 -0.25 1.69
C SER A 80 3.63 -1.01 0.37
N ASP A 81 3.37 -2.32 0.43
CA ASP A 81 3.24 -3.16 -0.78
C ASP A 81 2.02 -2.77 -1.65
N SER A 82 1.06 -2.06 -1.06
CA SER A 82 -0.13 -1.55 -1.76
C SER A 82 0.15 -0.33 -2.65
N GLU A 83 1.32 0.30 -2.51
CA GLU A 83 1.69 1.47 -3.28
C GLU A 83 2.43 1.08 -4.56
N SER A 84 2.11 1.75 -5.65
CA SER A 84 2.76 1.50 -6.93
C SER A 84 4.23 1.95 -6.89
N THR A 85 5.15 1.00 -6.90
CA THR A 85 6.61 1.25 -6.90
C THR A 85 7.18 1.29 -8.33
N LEU A 86 6.42 1.76 -9.31
CA LEU A 86 6.83 1.79 -10.72
C LEU A 86 8.02 2.71 -11.06
N PHE A 87 8.82 3.10 -10.07
CA PHE A 87 9.97 3.96 -10.28
C PHE A 87 11.28 3.16 -10.43
N VAL A 88 11.66 2.92 -11.67
CA VAL A 88 12.95 2.31 -12.00
C VAL A 88 14.06 3.33 -11.76
N GLY A 89 15.01 3.02 -10.88
CA GLY A 89 16.27 3.79 -10.74
C GLY A 89 16.17 5.11 -9.98
N GLY A 90 15.15 5.33 -9.14
CA GLY A 90 15.05 6.54 -8.30
C GLY A 90 14.68 7.83 -9.04
N SER A 91 14.33 7.75 -10.31
CA SER A 91 13.95 8.91 -11.15
C SER A 91 12.63 9.57 -10.74
N GLY A 92 11.79 8.86 -9.96
CA GLY A 92 10.51 9.35 -9.44
C GLY A 92 10.59 9.93 -8.02
N GLN A 93 11.79 10.14 -7.46
CA GLN A 93 11.93 10.67 -6.11
C GLN A 93 12.17 12.17 -6.09
N VAL A 94 11.47 12.85 -5.17
CA VAL A 94 11.57 14.29 -4.94
C VAL A 94 12.37 14.54 -3.66
N PRO A 95 13.45 15.34 -3.69
CA PRO A 95 14.17 15.74 -2.48
C PRO A 95 13.26 16.50 -1.50
N PRO A 96 13.12 16.05 -0.24
CA PRO A 96 12.23 16.71 0.73
C PRO A 96 12.64 18.15 1.08
N SER A 97 13.91 18.54 0.84
CA SER A 97 14.39 19.91 1.02
C SER A 97 13.73 20.93 0.10
N LEU A 98 13.12 20.48 -1.00
CA LEU A 98 12.38 21.37 -1.91
C LEU A 98 11.11 21.95 -1.26
N PHE A 99 10.65 21.34 -0.18
CA PHE A 99 9.49 21.84 0.57
C PHE A 99 9.85 22.84 1.68
N ASP A 100 11.13 23.03 1.99
CA ASP A 100 11.61 23.91 3.07
C ASP A 100 11.14 25.37 2.97
N PRO A 101 10.93 25.98 1.76
CA PRO A 101 10.41 27.34 1.64
C PRO A 101 8.96 27.52 2.12
N PHE A 102 8.17 26.46 2.18
CA PHE A 102 6.77 26.51 2.61
C PHE A 102 6.66 26.37 4.14
N ASP A 103 5.57 26.87 4.71
CA ASP A 103 5.25 26.64 6.13
C ASP A 103 4.83 25.17 6.35
N TYR A 104 4.15 24.60 5.34
CA TYR A 104 3.76 23.20 5.31
C TYR A 104 3.61 22.69 3.89
N ALA A 105 3.97 21.43 3.63
CA ALA A 105 3.70 20.72 2.39
C ALA A 105 2.85 19.48 2.68
N ALA A 106 1.57 19.54 2.28
CA ALA A 106 0.64 18.43 2.35
C ALA A 106 0.86 17.51 1.14
N LEU A 107 1.36 16.30 1.40
CA LEU A 107 1.74 15.36 0.36
C LEU A 107 0.76 14.19 0.27
N GLY A 108 0.36 13.85 -0.95
CA GLY A 108 -0.30 12.61 -1.32
C GLY A 108 0.68 11.63 -1.95
N HIS A 109 0.27 10.41 -2.18
CA HIS A 109 0.93 9.26 -2.76
C HIS A 109 1.07 8.11 -1.76
N LEU A 110 1.73 8.32 -0.62
CA LEU A 110 1.97 7.26 0.37
C LEU A 110 0.76 7.07 1.27
N HIS A 111 0.43 5.80 1.52
CA HIS A 111 -0.72 5.39 2.32
C HIS A 111 -0.46 5.45 3.83
N GLY A 112 0.80 5.38 4.26
CA GLY A 112 1.22 5.51 5.65
C GLY A 112 1.44 6.98 6.05
N PRO A 113 0.83 7.48 7.14
CA PRO A 113 1.10 8.82 7.64
C PRO A 113 2.54 8.95 8.14
N GLN A 114 3.32 9.85 7.53
CA GLN A 114 4.75 10.02 7.84
C GLN A 114 5.28 11.39 7.44
N PRO A 115 6.36 11.87 8.07
CA PRO A 115 7.03 13.09 7.66
C PRO A 115 7.82 12.89 6.35
N ALA A 116 8.01 13.97 5.60
CA ALA A 116 8.88 14.08 4.44
C ALA A 116 9.76 15.33 4.58
N GLY A 117 10.91 15.21 5.21
CA GLY A 117 11.78 16.33 5.56
C GLY A 117 11.23 17.14 6.73
N LYS A 118 11.50 18.46 6.72
CA LYS A 118 11.12 19.36 7.83
C LYS A 118 9.70 19.89 7.71
N LYS A 119 9.24 20.13 6.49
CA LYS A 119 7.99 20.83 6.19
C LYS A 119 6.97 19.93 5.49
N GLY A 120 7.41 18.88 4.79
CA GLY A 120 6.55 17.93 4.11
C GLY A 120 5.97 16.87 5.04
N ARG A 121 4.72 16.46 4.77
CA ARG A 121 4.07 15.38 5.49
C ARG A 121 3.00 14.69 4.65
N TYR A 122 2.96 13.36 4.73
CA TYR A 122 1.87 12.54 4.24
C TYR A 122 0.82 12.34 5.33
N SER A 123 -0.43 12.64 5.04
CA SER A 123 -1.56 12.24 5.90
C SER A 123 -1.81 10.74 5.85
N GLY A 124 -1.38 10.12 4.76
CA GLY A 124 -1.73 8.76 4.43
C GLY A 124 -3.11 8.64 3.78
N SER A 125 -3.56 7.41 3.60
CA SER A 125 -4.91 7.14 3.13
C SER A 125 -5.92 7.14 4.30
N PRO A 126 -7.20 7.51 4.07
CA PRO A 126 -8.22 7.54 5.14
C PRO A 126 -8.59 6.14 5.65
N LEU A 127 -8.40 5.12 4.81
CA LEU A 127 -8.67 3.71 5.09
C LEU A 127 -7.48 2.86 4.69
N LYS A 128 -7.40 1.63 5.21
CA LYS A 128 -6.43 0.63 4.77
C LYS A 128 -6.87 0.05 3.43
N TYR A 129 -5.97 0.00 2.46
CA TYR A 129 -6.20 -0.58 1.12
C TYR A 129 -5.67 -2.01 1.00
N SER A 130 -4.81 -2.42 1.92
CA SER A 130 -4.18 -3.73 1.93
C SER A 130 -4.01 -4.24 3.36
N VAL A 131 -3.87 -5.57 3.50
CA VAL A 131 -3.54 -6.21 4.77
C VAL A 131 -2.13 -5.82 5.26
N ASP A 132 -1.23 -5.44 4.36
CA ASP A 132 0.11 -4.99 4.75
C ASP A 132 0.08 -3.67 5.52
N GLU A 133 -1.02 -2.93 5.40
CA GLU A 133 -1.29 -1.71 6.15
C GLU A 133 -1.93 -1.97 7.54
N GLU A 134 -2.07 -3.24 7.98
CA GLU A 134 -2.79 -3.62 9.21
C GLU A 134 -2.34 -2.82 10.44
N ARG A 135 -1.03 -2.49 10.51
CA ARG A 135 -0.42 -1.75 11.62
C ARG A 135 -0.46 -0.24 11.48
N GLN A 136 -0.85 0.27 10.32
CA GLN A 136 -0.92 1.70 10.09
C GLN A 136 -2.15 2.29 10.78
N ARG A 137 -1.95 3.45 11.43
CA ARG A 137 -3.05 4.25 11.94
C ARG A 137 -3.54 5.16 10.82
N LYS A 138 -4.80 5.04 10.46
CA LYS A 138 -5.42 5.86 9.42
C LYS A 138 -6.08 7.09 10.00
N GLY A 139 -6.02 8.20 9.25
CA GLY A 139 -6.52 9.48 9.69
C GLY A 139 -6.19 10.60 8.72
N TYR A 140 -6.28 11.82 9.21
CA TYR A 140 -5.90 13.02 8.47
C TYR A 140 -5.08 13.96 9.35
N ILE A 141 -4.42 14.92 8.73
CA ILE A 141 -3.70 15.99 9.43
C ILE A 141 -4.59 17.23 9.45
N GLN A 142 -4.95 17.67 10.63
CA GLN A 142 -5.57 18.98 10.84
C GLN A 142 -4.46 20.02 10.96
N LEU A 143 -4.58 21.10 10.19
CA LEU A 143 -3.66 22.25 10.23
C LEU A 143 -4.38 23.44 10.82
N GLU A 144 -3.66 24.20 11.65
CA GLU A 144 -4.11 25.47 12.19
C GLU A 144 -3.03 26.52 11.93
N TRP A 145 -3.45 27.65 11.42
CA TRP A 145 -2.61 28.83 11.18
C TRP A 145 -3.04 29.95 12.13
N ASP A 146 -2.10 30.51 12.89
CA ASP A 146 -2.37 31.59 13.87
C ASP A 146 -1.84 32.96 13.43
N GLY A 147 -1.59 33.13 12.13
CA GLY A 147 -1.01 34.31 11.54
C GLY A 147 0.52 34.36 11.57
N ALA A 148 1.18 33.48 12.32
CA ALA A 148 2.63 33.43 12.46
C ALA A 148 3.23 32.03 12.35
N LYS A 149 2.48 31.00 12.78
CA LYS A 149 2.96 29.64 12.88
C LYS A 149 1.90 28.62 12.44
N MET A 150 2.34 27.64 11.68
CA MET A 150 1.54 26.45 11.35
C MET A 150 1.67 25.41 12.44
N SER A 151 0.55 25.01 13.04
CA SER A 151 0.46 23.83 13.90
C SER A 151 -0.22 22.68 13.17
N GLN A 152 0.05 21.46 13.60
CA GLN A 152 -0.50 20.25 12.97
C GLN A 152 -0.84 19.19 14.02
N GLU A 153 -1.98 18.53 13.83
CA GLU A 153 -2.42 17.41 14.65
C GLU A 153 -2.89 16.26 13.77
N PHE A 154 -2.52 15.03 14.15
CA PHE A 154 -3.04 13.83 13.50
C PHE A 154 -4.36 13.42 14.14
N VAL A 155 -5.44 13.48 13.36
CA VAL A 155 -6.79 13.08 13.79
C VAL A 155 -7.07 11.67 13.25
N PRO A 156 -7.21 10.66 14.12
CA PRO A 156 -7.46 9.29 13.67
C PRO A 156 -8.87 9.12 13.09
N CYS A 157 -8.99 8.36 12.03
CA CYS A 157 -10.27 7.89 11.49
C CYS A 157 -10.62 6.51 12.06
N SER A 158 -11.90 6.32 12.38
CA SER A 158 -12.44 5.01 12.77
C SER A 158 -13.23 4.45 11.60
N PRO A 159 -12.76 3.39 10.92
CA PRO A 159 -13.46 2.80 9.80
C PRO A 159 -14.72 2.03 10.29
N LEU A 160 -15.74 1.94 9.43
CA LEU A 160 -16.89 1.08 9.69
C LEU A 160 -16.49 -0.40 9.76
N ARG A 161 -15.50 -0.79 8.93
CA ARG A 161 -14.86 -2.11 8.90
C ARG A 161 -13.37 -1.90 8.74
N ASP A 162 -12.59 -2.55 9.59
CA ASP A 162 -11.13 -2.48 9.49
C ASP A 162 -10.57 -3.57 8.56
N VAL A 163 -9.29 -3.44 8.19
CA VAL A 163 -8.54 -4.48 7.50
C VAL A 163 -7.54 -5.06 8.48
N ARG A 164 -7.61 -6.38 8.73
CA ARG A 164 -6.80 -7.05 9.74
C ARG A 164 -6.26 -8.38 9.25
N ARG A 165 -5.09 -8.74 9.77
CA ARG A 165 -4.56 -10.10 9.70
C ARG A 165 -4.79 -10.79 11.04
N VAL A 166 -5.44 -11.95 11.01
CA VAL A 166 -5.69 -12.77 12.21
C VAL A 166 -4.99 -14.10 12.04
N LYS A 167 -4.17 -14.46 13.03
CA LYS A 167 -3.40 -15.71 13.04
C LYS A 167 -3.93 -16.65 14.10
N GLY A 168 -3.94 -17.92 13.80
CA GLY A 168 -4.32 -18.96 14.76
C GLY A 168 -4.51 -20.32 14.13
N VAL A 169 -4.70 -21.32 14.97
CA VAL A 169 -5.08 -22.68 14.55
C VAL A 169 -6.52 -22.65 14.03
N PHE A 170 -6.81 -23.41 13.01
CA PHE A 170 -8.12 -23.41 12.32
C PHE A 170 -9.30 -23.57 13.28
N GLU A 171 -9.26 -24.53 14.21
CA GLU A 171 -10.35 -24.78 15.16
C GLU A 171 -10.58 -23.62 16.13
N ASP A 172 -9.52 -22.87 16.50
CA ASP A 172 -9.65 -21.68 17.34
C ASP A 172 -10.26 -20.51 16.57
N LEU A 173 -9.86 -20.32 15.31
CA LEU A 173 -10.43 -19.30 14.44
C LEU A 173 -11.91 -19.59 14.12
N LEU A 174 -12.25 -20.86 13.92
CA LEU A 174 -13.64 -21.29 13.69
C LEU A 174 -14.50 -20.99 14.93
N ARG A 175 -14.07 -21.41 16.10
CA ARG A 175 -14.78 -21.18 17.38
C ARG A 175 -14.92 -19.67 17.66
N ALA A 176 -13.84 -18.90 17.51
CA ALA A 176 -13.90 -17.45 17.70
C ALA A 176 -14.89 -16.77 16.75
N GLY A 177 -14.96 -17.23 15.51
CA GLY A 177 -15.94 -16.77 14.53
C GLY A 177 -17.37 -17.14 14.85
N GLU A 178 -17.61 -18.36 15.38
CA GLU A 178 -18.92 -18.81 15.85
C GLU A 178 -19.44 -17.99 17.03
N GLU A 179 -18.56 -17.69 17.98
CA GLU A 179 -18.89 -16.89 19.16
C GLU A 179 -19.09 -15.40 18.82
N HIS A 180 -18.24 -14.87 17.92
CA HIS A 180 -18.18 -13.45 17.57
C HIS A 180 -17.93 -13.26 16.07
N PRO A 181 -18.96 -13.32 15.20
CA PRO A 181 -18.82 -13.09 13.77
C PRO A 181 -18.14 -11.75 13.47
N CYS A 182 -17.08 -11.79 12.67
CA CYS A 182 -16.26 -10.63 12.37
C CYS A 182 -16.69 -9.99 11.05
N GLN A 183 -17.06 -8.69 11.08
CA GLN A 183 -17.47 -7.93 9.90
C GLN A 183 -16.30 -7.18 9.22
N ASP A 184 -15.10 -7.21 9.80
CA ASP A 184 -13.93 -6.60 9.20
C ASP A 184 -13.46 -7.38 7.96
N TYR A 185 -12.68 -6.74 7.12
CA TYR A 185 -11.95 -7.41 6.04
C TYR A 185 -10.75 -8.13 6.63
N VAL A 186 -10.73 -9.46 6.54
CA VAL A 186 -9.70 -10.25 7.23
C VAL A 186 -8.92 -11.15 6.29
N GLU A 187 -7.60 -11.19 6.49
CA GLU A 187 -6.74 -12.28 6.07
C GLU A 187 -6.56 -13.22 7.26
N LEU A 188 -6.89 -14.49 7.09
CA LEU A 188 -6.67 -15.52 8.11
C LEU A 188 -5.40 -16.29 7.77
N VAL A 189 -4.49 -16.35 8.73
CA VAL A 189 -3.21 -17.08 8.59
C VAL A 189 -3.24 -18.27 9.52
N LEU A 190 -3.39 -19.46 8.94
CA LEU A 190 -3.45 -20.71 9.69
C LEU A 190 -2.07 -21.11 10.20
N GLU A 191 -2.00 -21.44 11.48
CA GLU A 191 -0.81 -21.93 12.18
C GLU A 191 -0.81 -23.46 12.32
N ASP A 192 -1.75 -24.14 11.65
CA ASP A 192 -1.85 -25.58 11.62
C ASP A 192 -0.60 -26.20 10.98
N SER A 193 -0.14 -27.33 11.52
CA SER A 193 1.02 -28.08 11.01
C SER A 193 0.74 -28.88 9.74
N ALA A 194 -0.55 -29.02 9.37
CA ALA A 194 -1.01 -29.73 8.19
C ALA A 194 -2.06 -28.90 7.42
N PRO A 195 -2.26 -29.17 6.12
CA PRO A 195 -3.29 -28.51 5.33
C PRO A 195 -4.70 -28.78 5.90
N VAL A 196 -5.49 -27.72 6.04
CA VAL A 196 -6.90 -27.83 6.41
C VAL A 196 -7.75 -27.77 5.14
N MET A 197 -8.49 -28.86 4.90
CA MET A 197 -9.37 -28.95 3.73
C MET A 197 -10.52 -27.95 3.81
N LEU A 198 -10.79 -27.24 2.70
CA LEU A 198 -11.90 -26.30 2.55
C LEU A 198 -11.92 -25.21 3.66
N ALA A 199 -10.75 -24.81 4.16
CA ALA A 199 -10.65 -23.87 5.28
C ALA A 199 -11.40 -22.56 5.01
N ALA A 200 -11.21 -21.97 3.83
CA ALA A 200 -11.88 -20.72 3.45
C ALA A 200 -13.41 -20.88 3.39
N GLU A 201 -13.91 -21.99 2.88
CA GLU A 201 -15.36 -22.25 2.78
C GLU A 201 -15.98 -22.43 4.16
N ARG A 202 -15.31 -23.13 5.05
CA ARG A 202 -15.76 -23.39 6.42
C ARG A 202 -15.73 -22.13 7.30
N LEU A 203 -14.78 -21.22 7.09
CA LEU A 203 -14.64 -19.99 7.85
C LEU A 203 -15.53 -18.85 7.32
N ARG A 204 -15.84 -18.81 6.02
CA ARG A 204 -16.60 -17.73 5.36
C ARG A 204 -17.96 -17.40 6.01
N PRO A 205 -18.73 -18.36 6.56
CA PRO A 205 -20.00 -18.01 7.24
C PRO A 205 -19.81 -17.08 8.45
N PHE A 206 -18.66 -17.10 9.09
CA PHE A 206 -18.33 -16.31 10.28
C PHE A 206 -17.48 -15.09 9.97
N TYR A 207 -16.82 -15.10 8.82
CA TYR A 207 -15.97 -14.04 8.28
C TYR A 207 -16.46 -13.65 6.88
N PRO A 208 -17.62 -12.98 6.75
CA PRO A 208 -18.23 -12.70 5.44
C PRO A 208 -17.36 -11.87 4.52
N ASN A 209 -16.45 -11.04 5.07
CA ASN A 209 -15.48 -10.24 4.33
C ASN A 209 -14.08 -10.87 4.35
N LEU A 210 -14.01 -12.20 4.31
CA LEU A 210 -12.76 -12.95 4.23
C LEU A 210 -12.06 -12.66 2.89
N LEU A 211 -10.87 -12.03 2.96
CA LEU A 211 -10.04 -11.70 1.81
C LEU A 211 -9.25 -12.92 1.33
N SER A 212 -8.55 -13.57 2.25
CA SER A 212 -7.74 -14.75 1.96
C SER A 212 -7.55 -15.64 3.18
N VAL A 213 -7.24 -16.90 2.92
CA VAL A 213 -6.74 -17.85 3.93
C VAL A 213 -5.38 -18.34 3.44
N SER A 214 -4.35 -18.16 4.26
CA SER A 214 -3.01 -18.67 4.01
C SER A 214 -2.58 -19.58 5.15
N ASN A 215 -1.57 -20.41 4.90
CA ASN A 215 -0.99 -21.28 5.93
C ASN A 215 0.50 -20.98 6.03
N LEU A 216 0.99 -20.70 7.25
CA LEU A 216 2.41 -20.39 7.51
C LEU A 216 3.34 -21.49 7.03
N TRP A 217 2.91 -22.72 7.14
CA TRP A 217 3.65 -23.87 6.69
C TRP A 217 3.84 -23.90 5.16
N MET A 218 2.82 -23.55 4.36
CA MET A 218 2.95 -23.43 2.90
C MET A 218 3.91 -22.32 2.48
N ALA A 219 3.90 -21.19 3.19
CA ALA A 219 4.81 -20.08 2.91
C ALA A 219 6.29 -20.46 3.14
N ALA A 220 6.56 -21.30 4.12
CA ALA A 220 7.91 -21.81 4.43
C ALA A 220 8.44 -22.85 3.42
N THR A 221 7.54 -23.51 2.68
CA THR A 221 7.90 -24.60 1.75
C THR A 221 8.06 -24.16 0.28
N VAL A 222 7.50 -23.02 -0.13
CA VAL A 222 7.59 -22.52 -1.51
C VAL A 222 8.74 -21.52 -1.66
N THR A 223 9.97 -21.98 -1.56
CA THR A 223 11.11 -21.22 -2.10
C THR A 223 11.18 -21.46 -3.62
N GLY A 224 11.40 -20.39 -4.39
CA GLY A 224 11.36 -20.43 -5.88
C GLY A 224 12.26 -21.49 -6.57
N GLU A 225 13.26 -22.05 -5.87
CA GLU A 225 14.08 -23.16 -6.35
C GLU A 225 13.31 -24.50 -6.45
N ARG A 226 12.26 -24.69 -5.62
CA ARG A 226 11.42 -25.91 -5.64
C ARG A 226 10.43 -25.90 -6.82
N ALA A 227 9.84 -24.73 -7.13
CA ALA A 227 8.95 -24.62 -8.28
C ALA A 227 9.67 -24.89 -9.62
N ALA A 228 10.97 -24.56 -9.71
CA ALA A 228 11.79 -24.87 -10.87
C ALA A 228 12.14 -26.38 -10.97
N LYS A 229 12.28 -27.09 -9.85
CA LYS A 229 12.55 -28.53 -9.82
C LYS A 229 11.35 -29.39 -10.22
N LEU A 230 10.13 -28.89 -10.02
CA LEU A 230 8.90 -29.60 -10.40
C LEU A 230 8.59 -29.52 -11.90
N LYS A 231 9.14 -28.53 -12.60
CA LYS A 231 9.02 -28.44 -14.06
C LYS A 231 9.84 -29.56 -14.73
N GLY A 232 9.14 -30.58 -15.24
CA GLY A 232 9.74 -31.71 -15.97
C GLY A 232 9.74 -33.05 -15.22
N GLN A 233 9.16 -33.09 -14.00
CA GLN A 233 8.90 -34.37 -13.31
C GLN A 233 7.57 -34.97 -13.79
N ASN A 234 7.46 -36.31 -13.76
CA ASN A 234 6.18 -36.96 -14.01
C ASN A 234 5.22 -36.77 -12.83
N GLU A 235 3.92 -36.84 -13.12
CA GLU A 235 2.86 -36.55 -12.15
C GLU A 235 2.94 -37.45 -10.90
N ARG A 236 3.37 -38.68 -11.05
CA ARG A 236 3.56 -39.65 -9.94
C ARG A 236 4.68 -39.18 -9.00
N THR A 237 5.78 -38.66 -9.52
CA THR A 237 6.87 -38.12 -8.72
C THR A 237 6.44 -36.86 -7.99
N VAL A 238 5.62 -36.01 -8.64
CA VAL A 238 5.04 -34.82 -8.00
C VAL A 238 4.13 -35.21 -6.84
N LEU A 239 3.24 -36.19 -7.02
CA LEU A 239 2.38 -36.68 -5.93
C LEU A 239 3.21 -37.25 -4.77
N THR A 240 4.20 -38.09 -5.05
CA THR A 240 5.05 -38.70 -4.02
C THR A 240 5.80 -37.64 -3.23
N SER A 241 6.35 -36.63 -3.90
CA SER A 241 7.02 -35.49 -3.24
C SER A 241 6.03 -34.67 -2.41
N PHE A 242 4.83 -34.46 -2.93
CA PHE A 242 3.76 -33.74 -2.22
C PHE A 242 3.37 -34.46 -0.93
N LEU A 243 3.06 -35.75 -0.97
CA LEU A 243 2.68 -36.51 0.23
C LEU A 243 3.80 -36.51 1.27
N LYS A 244 5.04 -36.68 0.84
CA LYS A 244 6.20 -36.69 1.72
C LYS A 244 6.51 -35.32 2.33
N GLU A 245 6.53 -34.28 1.51
CA GLU A 245 6.98 -32.94 1.89
C GLU A 245 5.87 -32.10 2.51
N VAL A 246 4.62 -32.36 2.10
CA VAL A 246 3.44 -31.57 2.46
C VAL A 246 2.62 -32.27 3.53
N CYS A 247 2.37 -33.56 3.37
CA CYS A 247 1.55 -34.33 4.30
C CYS A 247 2.39 -35.07 5.38
N GLY A 248 3.73 -35.06 5.22
CA GLY A 248 4.62 -35.79 6.14
C GLY A 248 4.47 -37.31 6.09
N THR A 249 3.83 -37.85 5.03
CA THR A 249 3.54 -39.27 4.86
C THR A 249 4.23 -39.80 3.61
N GLU A 250 4.68 -41.04 3.62
CA GLU A 250 5.14 -41.72 2.40
C GLU A 250 3.92 -42.17 1.59
N ALA A 251 4.00 -42.07 0.26
CA ALA A 251 2.94 -42.52 -0.64
C ALA A 251 2.73 -44.02 -0.55
N GLU A 252 1.55 -44.46 -0.17
CA GLU A 252 1.19 -45.86 -0.12
C GLU A 252 0.80 -46.39 -1.52
N PRO A 253 0.90 -47.72 -1.78
CA PRO A 253 0.49 -48.26 -3.09
C PRO A 253 -0.94 -47.92 -3.49
N GLN A 254 -1.83 -47.78 -2.49
CA GLN A 254 -3.24 -47.40 -2.72
C GLN A 254 -3.40 -45.95 -3.20
N ASP A 255 -2.62 -45.02 -2.64
CA ASP A 255 -2.63 -43.59 -3.06
C ASP A 255 -2.19 -43.46 -4.51
N LEU A 256 -1.14 -44.20 -4.89
CA LEU A 256 -0.60 -44.21 -6.24
C LEU A 256 -1.55 -44.87 -7.24
N ALA A 257 -2.29 -45.89 -6.84
CA ALA A 257 -3.28 -46.56 -7.68
C ALA A 257 -4.49 -45.64 -7.94
N LEU A 258 -5.03 -45.03 -6.88
CA LEU A 258 -6.14 -44.08 -7.00
C LEU A 258 -5.77 -42.85 -7.84
N PHE A 259 -4.57 -42.31 -7.65
CA PHE A 259 -4.07 -41.20 -8.42
C PHE A 259 -3.94 -41.53 -9.92
N GLN A 260 -3.48 -42.74 -10.23
CA GLN A 260 -3.38 -43.20 -11.60
C GLN A 260 -4.74 -43.33 -12.26
N GLU A 261 -5.72 -43.89 -11.55
CA GLU A 261 -7.10 -44.02 -12.03
C GLU A 261 -7.72 -42.65 -12.38
N VAL A 262 -7.60 -41.68 -11.46
CA VAL A 262 -8.09 -40.29 -11.69
C VAL A 262 -7.38 -39.63 -12.88
N LEU A 263 -6.06 -39.82 -13.03
CA LEU A 263 -5.34 -39.28 -14.17
C LEU A 263 -5.78 -39.89 -15.52
N GLU A 264 -6.10 -41.19 -15.54
CA GLU A 264 -6.59 -41.87 -16.73
C GLU A 264 -8.00 -41.37 -17.12
N GLU A 265 -8.87 -41.13 -16.13
CA GLU A 265 -10.19 -40.53 -16.34
C GLU A 265 -10.07 -39.11 -16.91
N LEU A 266 -9.23 -38.23 -16.32
CA LEU A 266 -9.02 -36.87 -16.80
C LEU A 266 -8.40 -36.76 -18.19
N ARG A 267 -7.67 -37.80 -18.65
CA ARG A 267 -7.08 -37.85 -19.98
C ARG A 267 -8.02 -38.44 -21.02
N ALA A 268 -9.12 -39.07 -20.59
CA ALA A 268 -10.13 -39.66 -21.46
C ALA A 268 -11.26 -38.69 -21.82
N GLU A 269 -11.39 -37.58 -21.06
CA GLU A 269 -12.24 -36.42 -21.37
C GLU A 269 -11.54 -35.43 -22.31
#